data_afd970abd7ce9a32f3d82597dbc61c8b
#
_entry.id   afd970abd7ce9a32f3d82597dbc61c8b
#
_cell.length_a   1.000
_cell.length_b   1.000
_cell.length_c   1.000
_cell.angle_alpha   90.00
_cell.angle_beta   90.00
_cell.angle_gamma   90.00
#
_symmetry.space_group_name_H-M   'P 1'
#
loop_
_entity.id
_entity.type
_entity.pdbx_description
1 polymer ?
#
loop_
_entity_poly.entity_id
_entity_poly.type
_entity_poly.pdbx_seq_one_letter_code
_entity_poly.pdbx_strand_id
1 'polypeptide(L)'
;MSNNAGGLGAERIARIGVIAAMYAAATLVAILFLGGLAWGPVQFRISEAITVLALFTADAVPGLTLGCVIANAANIVLGGTGTLGLLDVVFGSFATFLGALFTWKMRNRPAVAVLGPVLANMLIVPAYLPVMLAGLGFYTIPFTSISLEGSYPLMYLFGLVTTGLGEAVVLYVLGLPLARALSRSSLPAMLGSGSVTRATPANGTTVRK
;
A
#
# COMPACT_ATOMS: atom_id res chain seq x y z
N MET A 1 -10.33 38.39 -15.25
CA MET A 1 -10.53 36.91 -15.29
C MET A 1 -9.24 36.28 -14.80
N SER A 2 -9.21 35.92 -13.53
CA SER A 2 -8.01 35.45 -12.81
C SER A 2 -7.77 33.97 -13.09
N ASN A 3 -6.55 33.64 -13.51
CA ASN A 3 -6.04 32.28 -13.78
C ASN A 3 -5.97 31.40 -12.51
N ASN A 4 -7.10 30.90 -12.01
CA ASN A 4 -7.13 29.93 -10.93
C ASN A 4 -6.81 28.48 -11.33
N ALA A 5 -6.63 28.22 -12.62
CA ALA A 5 -6.32 26.87 -13.10
C ALA A 5 -4.90 26.39 -12.75
N GLY A 6 -3.95 27.30 -12.58
CA GLY A 6 -2.55 26.97 -12.26
C GLY A 6 -2.34 26.58 -10.77
N GLY A 7 -3.08 27.17 -9.85
CA GLY A 7 -2.95 26.91 -8.42
C GLY A 7 -3.42 25.51 -8.02
N LEU A 8 -4.60 25.10 -8.49
CA LEU A 8 -5.15 23.76 -8.19
C LEU A 8 -4.27 22.64 -8.76
N GLY A 9 -3.60 22.85 -9.90
CA GLY A 9 -2.65 21.90 -10.47
C GLY A 9 -1.40 21.74 -9.60
N ALA A 10 -0.81 22.84 -9.12
CA ALA A 10 0.39 22.83 -8.29
C ALA A 10 0.15 22.15 -6.93
N GLU A 11 -0.97 22.45 -6.26
CA GLU A 11 -1.33 21.79 -4.99
C GLU A 11 -1.51 20.29 -5.14
N ARG A 12 -2.14 19.86 -6.24
CA ARG A 12 -2.33 18.45 -6.54
C ARG A 12 -1.01 17.73 -6.76
N ILE A 13 -0.10 18.34 -7.53
CA ILE A 13 1.25 17.80 -7.78
C ILE A 13 2.02 17.70 -6.46
N ALA A 14 1.95 18.73 -5.61
CA ALA A 14 2.60 18.74 -4.31
C ALA A 14 2.07 17.60 -3.40
N ARG A 15 0.74 17.39 -3.34
CA ARG A 15 0.14 16.29 -2.58
C ARG A 15 0.61 14.93 -3.07
N ILE A 16 0.60 14.69 -4.38
CA ILE A 16 1.09 13.46 -5.00
C ILE A 16 2.56 13.25 -4.63
N GLY A 17 3.40 14.28 -4.74
CA GLY A 17 4.82 14.21 -4.40
C GLY A 17 5.08 13.89 -2.93
N VAL A 18 4.34 14.52 -2.02
CA VAL A 18 4.46 14.26 -0.57
C VAL A 18 4.05 12.82 -0.24
N ILE A 19 2.93 12.34 -0.78
CA ILE A 19 2.48 10.96 -0.55
C ILE A 19 3.50 9.96 -1.11
N ALA A 20 4.05 10.22 -2.30
CA ALA A 20 5.08 9.38 -2.90
C ALA A 20 6.35 9.33 -2.03
N ALA A 21 6.81 10.47 -1.53
CA ALA A 21 7.96 10.56 -0.65
C ALA A 21 7.75 9.82 0.67
N MET A 22 6.57 9.97 1.29
CA MET A 22 6.23 9.25 2.53
C MET A 22 6.23 7.74 2.33
N TYR A 23 5.60 7.26 1.25
CA TYR A 23 5.57 5.82 0.94
C TYR A 23 6.97 5.27 0.66
N ALA A 24 7.74 5.94 -0.21
CA ALA A 24 9.10 5.54 -0.53
C ALA A 24 10.00 5.52 0.71
N ALA A 25 9.97 6.57 1.52
CA ALA A 25 10.75 6.66 2.75
C ALA A 25 10.39 5.54 3.73
N ALA A 26 9.08 5.28 3.96
CA ALA A 26 8.63 4.21 4.85
C ALA A 26 9.06 2.84 4.34
N THR A 27 9.01 2.60 3.02
CA THR A 27 9.48 1.34 2.42
C THR A 27 10.98 1.17 2.58
N LEU A 28 11.77 2.20 2.28
CA LEU A 28 13.23 2.14 2.42
C LEU A 28 13.67 1.92 3.86
N VAL A 29 13.03 2.60 4.80
CA VAL A 29 13.25 2.37 6.24
C VAL A 29 12.91 0.92 6.60
N ALA A 30 11.76 0.40 6.15
CA ALA A 30 11.39 -1.00 6.41
C ALA A 30 12.43 -1.98 5.83
N ILE A 31 12.95 -1.74 4.62
CA ILE A 31 13.99 -2.58 4.01
C ILE A 31 15.26 -2.58 4.86
N LEU A 32 15.69 -1.43 5.37
CA LEU A 32 16.89 -1.30 6.18
C LEU A 32 16.78 -2.03 7.53
N PHE A 33 15.59 -2.05 8.15
CA PHE A 33 15.39 -2.66 9.46
C PHE A 33 14.90 -4.11 9.40
N LEU A 34 14.09 -4.47 8.41
CA LEU A 34 13.47 -5.78 8.29
C LEU A 34 14.15 -6.68 7.24
N GLY A 35 15.02 -6.11 6.39
CA GLY A 35 15.68 -6.85 5.32
C GLY A 35 14.68 -7.59 4.43
N GLY A 36 14.90 -8.88 4.20
CA GLY A 36 14.04 -9.73 3.38
C GLY A 36 12.57 -9.80 3.82
N LEU A 37 12.27 -9.53 5.09
CA LEU A 37 10.88 -9.44 5.57
C LEU A 37 10.13 -8.19 5.07
N ALA A 38 10.80 -7.26 4.44
CA ALA A 38 10.16 -6.09 3.83
C ALA A 38 9.77 -6.30 2.35
N TRP A 39 10.38 -7.29 1.65
CA TRP A 39 10.24 -7.46 0.20
C TRP A 39 10.30 -8.91 -0.30
N GLY A 40 10.58 -9.90 0.57
CA GLY A 40 10.59 -11.32 0.24
C GLY A 40 9.19 -11.94 0.15
N PRO A 41 9.10 -13.28 -0.01
CA PRO A 41 7.79 -13.96 -0.07
C PRO A 41 7.02 -13.89 1.25
N VAL A 42 7.72 -13.88 2.39
CA VAL A 42 7.15 -13.55 3.71
C VAL A 42 7.45 -12.10 3.96
N GLN A 43 6.48 -11.21 3.77
CA GLN A 43 6.74 -9.78 3.85
C GLN A 43 5.71 -9.03 4.70
N PHE A 44 6.22 -8.00 5.40
CA PHE A 44 5.44 -7.01 6.12
C PHE A 44 5.79 -5.63 5.55
N ARG A 45 5.12 -5.22 4.49
CA ARG A 45 5.29 -3.89 3.90
C ARG A 45 4.61 -2.83 4.76
N ILE A 46 5.31 -2.32 5.77
CA ILE A 46 4.76 -1.30 6.70
C ILE A 46 4.27 -0.06 5.94
N SER A 47 4.90 0.29 4.83
CA SER A 47 4.48 1.38 3.94
C SER A 47 3.08 1.19 3.36
N GLU A 48 2.58 -0.05 3.24
CA GLU A 48 1.21 -0.30 2.77
C GLU A 48 0.15 0.25 3.74
N ALA A 49 0.49 0.44 5.02
CA ALA A 49 -0.40 1.15 5.94
C ALA A 49 -0.75 2.57 5.45
N ILE A 50 0.13 3.21 4.66
CA ILE A 50 -0.09 4.55 4.08
C ILE A 50 -1.13 4.51 2.95
N THR A 51 -1.43 3.33 2.38
CA THR A 51 -2.46 3.16 1.34
C THR A 51 -3.84 3.63 1.81
N VAL A 52 -4.08 3.67 3.13
CA VAL A 52 -5.30 4.25 3.70
C VAL A 52 -5.50 5.73 3.37
N LEU A 53 -4.49 6.47 2.92
CA LEU A 53 -4.65 7.83 2.41
C LEU A 53 -5.58 7.88 1.19
N ALA A 54 -5.70 6.80 0.43
CA ALA A 54 -6.65 6.68 -0.65
C ALA A 54 -8.12 6.67 -0.17
N LEU A 55 -8.40 6.52 1.13
CA LEU A 55 -9.74 6.75 1.68
C LEU A 55 -10.12 8.24 1.66
N PHE A 56 -9.15 9.14 1.66
CA PHE A 56 -9.34 10.58 1.83
C PHE A 56 -9.14 11.38 0.54
N THR A 57 -8.30 10.91 -0.38
CA THR A 57 -8.01 11.65 -1.61
C THR A 57 -7.68 10.73 -2.79
N ALA A 58 -8.16 11.10 -3.99
CA ALA A 58 -7.80 10.41 -5.23
C ALA A 58 -6.31 10.60 -5.59
N ASP A 59 -5.70 11.69 -5.11
CA ASP A 59 -4.28 11.99 -5.36
C ASP A 59 -3.35 10.96 -4.70
N ALA A 60 -3.88 10.19 -3.72
CA ALA A 60 -3.14 9.08 -3.13
C ALA A 60 -2.88 7.95 -4.14
N VAL A 61 -3.77 7.73 -5.11
CA VAL A 61 -3.57 6.66 -6.10
C VAL A 61 -2.26 6.85 -6.88
N PRO A 62 -2.04 7.96 -7.61
CA PRO A 62 -0.76 8.19 -8.28
C PRO A 62 0.40 8.40 -7.29
N GLY A 63 0.18 8.99 -6.12
CA GLY A 63 1.22 9.21 -5.13
C GLY A 63 1.81 7.92 -4.59
N LEU A 64 0.96 6.99 -4.15
CA LEU A 64 1.38 5.67 -3.66
C LEU A 64 2.08 4.85 -4.75
N THR A 65 1.52 4.88 -5.97
CA THR A 65 2.12 4.18 -7.12
C THR A 65 3.51 4.70 -7.41
N LEU A 66 3.69 6.03 -7.49
CA LEU A 66 4.99 6.65 -7.72
C LEU A 66 5.97 6.34 -6.59
N GLY A 67 5.50 6.40 -5.33
CA GLY A 67 6.31 6.03 -4.17
C GLY A 67 6.78 4.58 -4.20
N CYS A 68 5.91 3.66 -4.64
CA CYS A 68 6.24 2.26 -4.83
C CYS A 68 7.28 2.06 -5.95
N VAL A 69 7.12 2.74 -7.10
CA VAL A 69 8.11 2.73 -8.18
C VAL A 69 9.49 3.16 -7.67
N ILE A 70 9.56 4.28 -6.93
CA ILE A 70 10.82 4.82 -6.39
C ILE A 70 11.44 3.83 -5.41
N ALA A 71 10.64 3.27 -4.48
CA ALA A 71 11.12 2.33 -3.48
C ALA A 71 11.63 1.03 -4.10
N ASN A 72 10.88 0.46 -5.05
CA ASN A 72 11.26 -0.78 -5.72
C ASN A 72 12.50 -0.57 -6.62
N ALA A 73 12.61 0.58 -7.29
CA ALA A 73 13.81 0.93 -8.05
C ALA A 73 15.06 1.02 -7.14
N ALA A 74 14.94 1.64 -5.96
CA ALA A 74 16.01 1.68 -4.99
C ALA A 74 16.34 0.28 -4.44
N ASN A 75 15.33 -0.58 -4.26
CA ASN A 75 15.52 -1.95 -3.77
C ASN A 75 16.28 -2.86 -4.77
N ILE A 76 16.34 -2.53 -6.04
CA ILE A 76 17.21 -3.24 -6.99
C ILE A 76 18.66 -3.27 -6.50
N VAL A 77 19.14 -2.14 -5.99
CA VAL A 77 20.50 -2.02 -5.47
C VAL A 77 20.59 -2.56 -4.04
N LEU A 78 19.65 -2.21 -3.17
CA LEU A 78 19.65 -2.58 -1.75
C LEU A 78 19.41 -4.09 -1.54
N GLY A 79 18.51 -4.68 -2.31
CA GLY A 79 18.15 -6.09 -2.25
C GLY A 79 19.03 -7.00 -3.10
N GLY A 80 19.91 -6.44 -3.96
CA GLY A 80 20.80 -7.21 -4.82
C GLY A 80 20.09 -8.03 -5.90
N THR A 81 18.85 -7.70 -6.26
CA THR A 81 18.04 -8.46 -7.22
C THR A 81 18.44 -8.25 -8.69
N GLY A 82 19.34 -7.31 -8.96
CA GLY A 82 19.82 -7.01 -10.30
C GLY A 82 18.68 -6.62 -11.26
N THR A 83 18.82 -6.96 -12.53
CA THR A 83 17.82 -6.61 -13.57
C THR A 83 16.45 -7.25 -13.33
N LEU A 84 16.37 -8.39 -12.63
CA LEU A 84 15.10 -9.03 -12.28
C LEU A 84 14.27 -8.20 -11.30
N GLY A 85 14.90 -7.33 -10.53
CA GLY A 85 14.18 -6.36 -9.66
C GLY A 85 13.27 -5.39 -10.42
N LEU A 86 13.45 -5.24 -11.75
CA LEU A 86 12.51 -4.50 -12.60
C LEU A 86 11.10 -5.10 -12.61
N LEU A 87 10.98 -6.41 -12.34
CA LEU A 87 9.67 -7.05 -12.20
C LEU A 87 8.90 -6.46 -11.01
N ASP A 88 9.59 -6.19 -9.89
CA ASP A 88 8.96 -5.55 -8.72
C ASP A 88 8.64 -4.08 -8.99
N VAL A 89 9.50 -3.37 -9.72
CA VAL A 89 9.22 -1.98 -10.14
C VAL A 89 7.93 -1.91 -10.98
N VAL A 90 7.72 -2.83 -11.91
CA VAL A 90 6.54 -2.81 -12.80
C VAL A 90 5.33 -3.45 -12.12
N PHE A 91 5.43 -4.72 -11.77
CA PHE A 91 4.27 -5.49 -11.30
C PHE A 91 3.91 -5.19 -9.84
N GLY A 92 4.90 -4.96 -8.96
CA GLY A 92 4.67 -4.54 -7.58
C GLY A 92 4.01 -3.16 -7.51
N SER A 93 4.49 -2.20 -8.32
CA SER A 93 3.86 -0.87 -8.38
C SER A 93 2.48 -0.91 -9.05
N PHE A 94 2.26 -1.81 -10.00
CA PHE A 94 0.94 -2.03 -10.59
C PHE A 94 -0.04 -2.62 -9.55
N ALA A 95 0.41 -3.54 -8.71
CA ALA A 95 -0.40 -4.06 -7.60
C ALA A 95 -0.79 -2.94 -6.61
N THR A 96 0.15 -2.08 -6.23
CA THR A 96 -0.12 -0.90 -5.39
C THR A 96 -1.10 0.06 -6.07
N PHE A 97 -0.98 0.30 -7.37
CA PHE A 97 -1.94 1.12 -8.13
C PHE A 97 -3.36 0.55 -8.06
N LEU A 98 -3.53 -0.75 -8.34
CA LEU A 98 -4.85 -1.40 -8.29
C LEU A 98 -5.43 -1.39 -6.88
N GLY A 99 -4.61 -1.69 -5.88
CA GLY A 99 -4.99 -1.65 -4.46
C GLY A 99 -5.46 -0.27 -4.03
N ALA A 100 -4.68 0.77 -4.32
CA ALA A 100 -5.01 2.16 -4.01
C ALA A 100 -6.28 2.63 -4.75
N LEU A 101 -6.43 2.26 -6.02
CA LEU A 101 -7.61 2.58 -6.82
C LEU A 101 -8.87 1.92 -6.24
N PHE A 102 -8.78 0.65 -5.84
CA PHE A 102 -9.89 -0.04 -5.18
C PHE A 102 -10.21 0.62 -3.84
N THR A 103 -9.20 0.95 -3.03
CA THR A 103 -9.37 1.66 -1.75
C THR A 103 -10.10 2.99 -1.96
N TRP A 104 -9.72 3.77 -2.96
CA TRP A 104 -10.40 5.00 -3.31
C TRP A 104 -11.85 4.79 -3.73
N LYS A 105 -12.13 3.80 -4.58
CA LYS A 105 -13.49 3.49 -5.03
C LYS A 105 -14.39 3.02 -3.90
N MET A 106 -13.84 2.25 -2.98
CA MET A 106 -14.59 1.66 -1.85
C MET A 106 -14.45 2.47 -0.55
N ARG A 107 -13.97 3.73 -0.61
CA ARG A 107 -13.66 4.58 0.54
C ARG A 107 -14.78 4.77 1.57
N ASN A 108 -16.03 4.59 1.16
CA ASN A 108 -17.19 4.66 2.04
C ASN A 108 -17.30 3.46 3.01
N ARG A 109 -16.54 2.39 2.76
CA ARG A 109 -16.47 1.16 3.56
C ARG A 109 -15.01 0.82 3.86
N PRO A 110 -14.36 1.49 4.81
CA PRO A 110 -12.91 1.38 5.04
C PRO A 110 -12.41 -0.06 5.22
N ALA A 111 -13.14 -0.89 5.99
CA ALA A 111 -12.75 -2.28 6.20
C ALA A 111 -12.78 -3.12 4.91
N VAL A 112 -13.67 -2.80 3.96
CA VAL A 112 -13.72 -3.44 2.62
C VAL A 112 -12.68 -2.81 1.70
N ALA A 113 -12.47 -1.51 1.80
CA ALA A 113 -11.54 -0.78 0.96
C ALA A 113 -10.11 -1.31 1.07
N VAL A 114 -9.65 -1.63 2.29
CA VAL A 114 -8.29 -2.17 2.53
C VAL A 114 -8.11 -3.62 2.04
N LEU A 115 -9.18 -4.33 1.65
CA LEU A 115 -9.04 -5.60 0.95
C LEU A 115 -8.42 -5.43 -0.45
N GLY A 116 -8.57 -4.28 -1.07
CA GLY A 116 -8.01 -4.02 -2.40
C GLY A 116 -6.51 -4.25 -2.47
N PRO A 117 -5.70 -3.55 -1.65
CA PRO A 117 -4.25 -3.81 -1.59
C PRO A 117 -3.92 -5.25 -1.20
N VAL A 118 -4.63 -5.85 -0.22
CA VAL A 118 -4.41 -7.25 0.16
C VAL A 118 -4.56 -8.16 -1.05
N LEU A 119 -5.69 -8.07 -1.77
CA LEU A 119 -5.97 -8.93 -2.92
C LEU A 119 -5.02 -8.65 -4.09
N ALA A 120 -4.70 -7.39 -4.37
CA ALA A 120 -3.80 -7.04 -5.45
C ALA A 120 -2.39 -7.59 -5.20
N ASN A 121 -1.85 -7.38 -3.99
CA ASN A 121 -0.51 -7.84 -3.65
C ASN A 121 -0.44 -9.37 -3.54
N MET A 122 -1.40 -10.03 -2.87
CA MET A 122 -1.37 -11.48 -2.72
C MET A 122 -1.52 -12.25 -4.04
N LEU A 123 -2.13 -11.66 -5.07
CA LEU A 123 -2.30 -12.33 -6.37
C LEU A 123 -1.15 -12.00 -7.34
N ILE A 124 -0.70 -10.75 -7.37
CA ILE A 124 0.26 -10.27 -8.37
C ILE A 124 1.70 -10.52 -7.92
N VAL A 125 2.04 -10.19 -6.67
CA VAL A 125 3.43 -10.28 -6.21
C VAL A 125 3.98 -11.71 -6.26
N PRO A 126 3.28 -12.75 -5.77
CA PRO A 126 3.77 -14.11 -5.85
C PRO A 126 3.91 -14.67 -7.27
N ALA A 127 3.28 -14.05 -8.26
CA ALA A 127 3.36 -14.52 -9.64
C ALA A 127 4.75 -14.27 -10.28
N TYR A 128 5.45 -13.21 -9.91
CA TYR A 128 6.79 -12.91 -10.44
C TYR A 128 7.92 -13.15 -9.42
N LEU A 129 7.60 -13.13 -8.14
CA LEU A 129 8.59 -13.22 -7.07
C LEU A 129 9.45 -14.49 -7.12
N PRO A 130 8.90 -15.68 -7.42
CA PRO A 130 9.69 -16.89 -7.60
C PRO A 130 10.79 -16.77 -8.68
N VAL A 131 10.50 -16.05 -9.76
CA VAL A 131 11.46 -15.79 -10.83
C VAL A 131 12.53 -14.80 -10.39
N MET A 132 12.10 -13.72 -9.70
CA MET A 132 12.99 -12.67 -9.22
C MET A 132 13.95 -13.16 -8.13
N LEU A 133 13.51 -14.07 -7.26
CA LEU A 133 14.27 -14.56 -6.12
C LEU A 133 14.87 -15.95 -6.32
N ALA A 134 14.83 -16.49 -7.55
CA ALA A 134 15.36 -17.81 -7.84
C ALA A 134 16.82 -17.93 -7.39
N GLY A 135 17.13 -18.98 -6.63
CA GLY A 135 18.47 -19.26 -6.14
C GLY A 135 18.95 -18.39 -4.96
N LEU A 136 18.11 -17.50 -4.43
CA LEU A 136 18.46 -16.67 -3.26
C LEU A 136 18.06 -17.30 -1.91
N GLY A 137 17.47 -18.50 -1.90
CA GLY A 137 17.13 -19.25 -0.69
C GLY A 137 15.89 -18.73 0.07
N PHE A 138 15.10 -17.82 -0.53
CA PHE A 138 13.92 -17.25 0.12
C PHE A 138 12.73 -18.20 0.24
N TYR A 139 12.71 -19.29 -0.52
CA TYR A 139 11.61 -20.24 -0.54
C TYR A 139 11.84 -21.48 0.33
N THR A 140 12.48 -21.27 1.46
CA THR A 140 12.54 -22.27 2.54
C THR A 140 11.45 -21.98 3.55
N ILE A 141 10.68 -23.01 3.94
CA ILE A 141 9.61 -22.85 4.93
C ILE A 141 10.24 -22.44 6.28
N PRO A 142 9.82 -21.32 6.89
CA PRO A 142 10.38 -20.85 8.15
C PRO A 142 10.39 -21.93 9.23
N PHE A 143 11.48 -22.00 9.98
CA PHE A 143 11.72 -22.97 11.07
C PHE A 143 11.81 -24.44 10.62
N THR A 144 11.98 -24.71 9.30
CA THR A 144 12.20 -26.05 8.74
C THR A 144 13.38 -26.04 7.76
N SER A 145 13.81 -27.25 7.35
CA SER A 145 14.77 -27.44 6.26
C SER A 145 14.09 -27.71 4.89
N ILE A 146 12.77 -27.52 4.80
CA ILE A 146 12.00 -27.82 3.60
C ILE A 146 12.12 -26.66 2.63
N SER A 147 12.79 -26.88 1.50
CA SER A 147 12.84 -25.91 0.40
C SER A 147 11.73 -26.19 -0.61
N LEU A 148 11.07 -25.11 -1.04
CA LEU A 148 10.07 -25.12 -2.11
C LEU A 148 10.70 -24.74 -3.47
N GLU A 149 12.00 -24.41 -3.49
CA GLU A 149 12.69 -23.99 -4.69
C GLU A 149 12.63 -25.08 -5.78
N GLY A 150 12.44 -24.64 -7.02
CA GLY A 150 12.25 -25.53 -8.16
C GLY A 150 10.79 -25.91 -8.45
N SER A 151 9.86 -25.66 -7.54
CA SER A 151 8.42 -25.88 -7.77
C SER A 151 7.65 -24.55 -7.81
N TYR A 152 7.51 -23.96 -9.00
CA TYR A 152 6.79 -22.69 -9.17
C TYR A 152 5.39 -22.69 -8.53
N PRO A 153 4.54 -23.73 -8.69
CA PRO A 153 3.22 -23.73 -8.05
C PRO A 153 3.27 -23.65 -6.52
N LEU A 154 4.24 -24.36 -5.90
CA LEU A 154 4.39 -24.32 -4.45
C LEU A 154 4.94 -22.98 -3.98
N MET A 155 5.90 -22.39 -4.69
CA MET A 155 6.43 -21.07 -4.41
C MET A 155 5.34 -20.00 -4.56
N TYR A 156 4.50 -20.10 -5.60
CA TYR A 156 3.37 -19.19 -5.78
C TYR A 156 2.36 -19.30 -4.64
N LEU A 157 1.92 -20.51 -4.29
CA LEU A 157 0.96 -20.73 -3.20
C LEU A 157 1.52 -20.26 -1.85
N PHE A 158 2.78 -20.54 -1.57
CA PHE A 158 3.46 -20.06 -0.38
C PHE A 158 3.45 -18.52 -0.32
N GLY A 159 3.90 -17.86 -1.38
CA GLY A 159 3.89 -16.41 -1.50
C GLY A 159 2.48 -15.81 -1.40
N LEU A 160 1.48 -16.44 -2.03
CA LEU A 160 0.08 -16.00 -1.98
C LEU A 160 -0.43 -15.94 -0.54
N VAL A 161 -0.19 -16.99 0.24
CA VAL A 161 -0.62 -17.05 1.64
C VAL A 161 0.18 -16.07 2.50
N THR A 162 1.50 -16.09 2.39
CA THR A 162 2.38 -15.29 3.27
C THR A 162 2.31 -13.80 2.96
N THR A 163 2.31 -13.40 1.67
CA THR A 163 2.11 -12.00 1.28
C THR A 163 0.71 -11.53 1.67
N GLY A 164 -0.33 -12.34 1.41
CA GLY A 164 -1.69 -11.98 1.78
C GLY A 164 -1.88 -11.78 3.28
N LEU A 165 -1.30 -12.65 4.11
CA LEU A 165 -1.35 -12.51 5.57
C LEU A 165 -0.56 -11.28 6.04
N GLY A 166 0.65 -11.07 5.52
CA GLY A 166 1.47 -9.91 5.87
C GLY A 166 0.77 -8.60 5.54
N GLU A 167 0.21 -8.48 4.34
CA GLU A 167 -0.58 -7.32 3.91
C GLU A 167 -1.83 -7.11 4.77
N ALA A 168 -2.58 -8.19 5.05
CA ALA A 168 -3.75 -8.12 5.90
C ALA A 168 -3.39 -7.61 7.30
N VAL A 169 -2.32 -8.14 7.90
CA VAL A 169 -1.84 -7.67 9.21
C VAL A 169 -1.49 -6.18 9.15
N VAL A 170 -0.69 -5.75 8.20
CA VAL A 170 -0.28 -4.34 8.08
C VAL A 170 -1.50 -3.43 7.90
N LEU A 171 -2.41 -3.76 7.01
CA LEU A 171 -3.56 -2.90 6.69
C LEU A 171 -4.62 -2.89 7.79
N TYR A 172 -4.94 -4.04 8.39
CA TYR A 172 -5.97 -4.09 9.43
C TYR A 172 -5.45 -3.66 10.81
N VAL A 173 -4.17 -3.98 11.14
CA VAL A 173 -3.59 -3.66 12.46
C VAL A 173 -2.96 -2.27 12.49
N LEU A 174 -2.34 -1.83 11.40
CA LEU A 174 -1.71 -0.50 11.33
C LEU A 174 -2.53 0.48 10.49
N GLY A 175 -2.97 0.08 9.30
CA GLY A 175 -3.65 0.95 8.35
C GLY A 175 -5.00 1.47 8.86
N LEU A 176 -5.91 0.59 9.30
CA LEU A 176 -7.23 1.05 9.78
C LEU A 176 -7.16 1.92 11.05
N PRO A 177 -6.34 1.63 12.08
CA PRO A 177 -6.13 2.56 13.18
C PRO A 177 -5.55 3.89 12.71
N LEU A 178 -4.57 3.88 11.78
CA LEU A 178 -4.05 5.10 11.18
C LEU A 178 -5.15 5.90 10.47
N ALA A 179 -6.00 5.24 9.66
CA ALA A 179 -7.13 5.89 9.01
C ALA A 179 -8.09 6.54 10.01
N ARG A 180 -8.39 5.85 11.13
CA ARG A 180 -9.22 6.41 12.21
C ARG A 180 -8.59 7.62 12.88
N ALA A 181 -7.28 7.58 13.12
CA ALA A 181 -6.55 8.72 13.69
C ALA A 181 -6.55 9.91 12.73
N LEU A 182 -6.27 9.67 11.45
CA LEU A 182 -6.29 10.71 10.41
C LEU A 182 -7.67 11.32 10.21
N SER A 183 -8.74 10.52 10.28
CA SER A 183 -10.12 11.03 10.14
C SER A 183 -10.53 12.00 11.24
N ARG A 184 -9.86 11.97 12.39
CA ARG A 184 -10.08 12.87 13.54
C ARG A 184 -9.21 14.13 13.49
N SER A 185 -8.26 14.20 12.59
CA SER A 185 -7.36 15.33 12.37
C SER A 185 -7.93 16.32 11.35
N SER A 186 -7.22 17.41 11.10
CA SER A 186 -7.53 18.38 10.03
C SER A 186 -7.16 17.86 8.63
N LEU A 187 -6.48 16.74 8.52
CA LEU A 187 -5.94 16.22 7.26
C LEU A 187 -7.02 15.99 6.18
N PRO A 188 -8.21 15.40 6.47
CA PRO A 188 -9.25 15.25 5.45
C PRO A 188 -9.69 16.56 4.84
N ALA A 189 -9.79 17.63 5.64
CA ALA A 189 -10.14 18.96 5.14
C ALA A 189 -9.05 19.55 4.25
N MET A 190 -7.78 19.34 4.60
CA MET A 190 -6.62 19.78 3.80
C MET A 190 -6.48 19.03 2.49
N LEU A 191 -6.89 17.75 2.46
CA LEU A 191 -6.85 16.91 1.26
C LEU A 191 -8.05 17.12 0.31
N GLY A 192 -8.96 18.04 0.64
CA GLY A 192 -10.09 18.37 -0.21
C GLY A 192 -11.20 17.31 -0.22
N SER A 193 -11.23 16.40 0.74
CA SER A 193 -12.36 15.49 0.95
C SER A 193 -13.55 16.25 1.55
N GLY A 194 -14.20 17.09 0.75
CA GLY A 194 -15.52 17.61 1.07
C GLY A 194 -16.50 16.44 1.21
N SER A 195 -17.09 16.30 2.40
CA SER A 195 -18.15 15.37 2.77
C SER A 195 -17.79 13.88 2.92
N VAL A 196 -17.04 13.53 3.95
CA VAL A 196 -17.46 12.34 4.71
C VAL A 196 -18.51 12.84 5.69
N THR A 197 -19.76 12.51 5.43
CA THR A 197 -20.93 12.90 6.22
C THR A 197 -20.67 12.55 7.68
N ARG A 198 -20.51 13.58 8.54
CA ARG A 198 -20.75 13.42 9.98
C ARG A 198 -22.15 12.86 10.12
N ALA A 199 -22.30 11.64 10.54
CA ALA A 199 -23.53 11.15 11.10
C ALA A 199 -23.79 11.99 12.36
N THR A 200 -24.63 12.99 12.23
CA THR A 200 -25.16 13.76 13.35
C THR A 200 -26.00 12.77 14.16
N PRO A 201 -25.75 12.59 15.46
CA PRO A 201 -26.68 11.83 16.28
C PRO A 201 -28.00 12.62 16.28
N ALA A 202 -29.06 11.96 15.85
CA ALA A 202 -30.42 12.44 15.93
C ALA A 202 -30.80 12.59 17.43
N ASN A 203 -30.60 13.77 17.98
CA ASN A 203 -31.25 14.14 19.24
C ASN A 203 -32.57 14.84 18.89
N GLY A 204 -33.58 14.01 18.73
CA GLY A 204 -34.95 14.47 18.83
C GLY A 204 -35.28 14.80 20.28
N THR A 205 -35.47 16.06 20.55
CA THR A 205 -36.32 16.46 21.66
C THR A 205 -37.03 17.78 21.28
N THR A 206 -38.16 17.63 20.64
CA THR A 206 -39.19 18.68 20.60
C THR A 206 -39.81 18.77 21.98
N VAL A 207 -39.52 19.84 22.71
CA VAL A 207 -40.39 20.28 23.80
C VAL A 207 -41.21 21.45 23.27
N ARG A 208 -42.48 21.18 22.99
CA ARG A 208 -43.51 22.21 22.90
C ARG A 208 -43.82 22.74 24.31
N LYS A 209 -43.77 24.03 24.48
CA LYS A 209 -44.74 24.81 25.25
C LYS A 209 -45.01 26.13 24.54
#